data_cc88564e2bb81caf79102017c1138732
#
_entry.id   cc88564e2bb81caf79102017c1138732
#
_cell.length_a   1.000
_cell.length_b   1.000
_cell.length_c   1.000
_cell.angle_alpha   90.00
_cell.angle_beta   90.00
_cell.angle_gamma   90.00
#
_symmetry.space_group_name_H-M   'P 1'
#
loop_
_entity.id
_entity.type
_entity.pdbx_description
1 polymer ?
#
loop_
_entity_poly.entity_id
_entity_poly.type
_entity_poly.pdbx_seq_one_letter_code
_entity_poly.pdbx_strand_id
1 'polypeptide(L)'
;MGDQAVALARSCNYHTTGTVEFLMDINKDFYFLEMNTRLQVEHPITEEITGIDRVEQQILISAGYELEYKQEDVKIDGHSVEYRVYAEDPSRKFLPSIGFLTKYREPDVHKDIRIDTGVQEGRLETLKCLKYLKLSSNGQQLSCHVL
;
A
#
# COMPACT_ATOMS: atom_id res chain seq x y z
N MET A 1 4.14 18.37 7.57
CA MET A 1 4.15 17.58 6.31
C MET A 1 2.75 17.49 5.71
N GLY A 2 1.76 16.95 6.40
CA GLY A 2 0.42 16.76 5.84
C GLY A 2 -0.19 18.03 5.24
N ASP A 3 -0.19 19.14 5.96
CA ASP A 3 -0.74 20.40 5.47
C ASP A 3 -0.02 20.91 4.20
N GLN A 4 1.28 20.67 4.10
CA GLN A 4 2.05 21.04 2.89
C GLN A 4 1.71 20.12 1.71
N ALA A 5 1.49 18.83 1.95
CA ALA A 5 1.05 17.92 0.91
C ALA A 5 -0.33 18.32 0.36
N VAL A 6 -1.27 18.67 1.24
CA VAL A 6 -2.59 19.20 0.84
C VAL A 6 -2.47 20.52 0.09
N ALA A 7 -1.63 21.45 0.58
CA ALA A 7 -1.41 22.73 -0.08
C ALA A 7 -0.82 22.55 -1.49
N LEU A 8 0.14 21.62 -1.64
CA LEU A 8 0.73 21.29 -2.94
C LEU A 8 -0.34 20.74 -3.91
N ALA A 9 -1.13 19.76 -3.49
CA ALA A 9 -2.18 19.20 -4.32
C ALA A 9 -3.20 20.28 -4.77
N ARG A 10 -3.59 21.16 -3.86
CA ARG A 10 -4.48 22.29 -4.19
C ARG A 10 -3.86 23.27 -5.18
N SER A 11 -2.57 23.60 -5.03
CA SER A 11 -1.89 24.57 -5.89
C SER A 11 -1.81 24.14 -7.35
N CYS A 12 -1.75 22.83 -7.60
CA CYS A 12 -1.73 22.28 -8.96
C CYS A 12 -3.08 21.69 -9.39
N ASN A 13 -4.14 21.93 -8.61
CA ASN A 13 -5.49 21.43 -8.87
C ASN A 13 -5.51 19.89 -9.06
N TYR A 14 -4.75 19.17 -8.23
CA TYR A 14 -4.66 17.73 -8.28
C TYR A 14 -5.83 17.09 -7.52
N HIS A 15 -6.56 16.21 -8.17
CA HIS A 15 -7.82 15.66 -7.65
C HIS A 15 -7.97 14.15 -7.83
N THR A 16 -6.87 13.42 -7.85
CA THR A 16 -6.89 11.96 -7.83
C THR A 16 -5.95 11.42 -6.77
N THR A 17 -5.78 10.09 -6.71
CA THR A 17 -4.88 9.44 -5.76
C THR A 17 -3.43 9.78 -6.04
N GLY A 18 -2.70 10.18 -5.01
CA GLY A 18 -1.27 10.45 -5.08
C GLY A 18 -0.60 10.36 -3.72
N THR A 19 0.73 10.38 -3.73
CA THR A 19 1.56 10.38 -2.53
C THR A 19 2.64 11.45 -2.66
N VAL A 20 2.73 12.33 -1.67
CA VAL A 20 3.81 13.31 -1.56
C VAL A 20 4.88 12.77 -0.63
N GLU A 21 6.10 12.71 -1.12
CA GLU A 21 7.25 12.22 -0.37
C GLU A 21 8.13 13.37 0.13
N PHE A 22 8.62 13.23 1.35
CA PHE A 22 9.49 14.20 2.00
C PHE A 22 10.73 13.51 2.55
N LEU A 23 11.85 14.19 2.48
CA LEU A 23 13.04 13.86 3.27
C LEU A 23 12.98 14.61 4.60
N MET A 24 13.31 13.93 5.68
CA MET A 24 13.39 14.54 7.01
C MET A 24 14.80 14.36 7.56
N ASP A 25 15.38 15.44 8.06
CA ASP A 25 16.68 15.41 8.70
C ASP A 25 16.60 15.04 10.19
N ILE A 26 17.76 14.98 10.84
CA ILE A 26 17.88 14.64 12.26
C ILE A 26 17.23 15.69 13.19
N ASN A 27 17.11 16.93 12.75
CA ASN A 27 16.46 18.02 13.48
C ASN A 27 14.93 18.01 13.29
N LYS A 28 14.40 17.07 12.49
CA LYS A 28 13.00 16.99 12.05
C LYS A 28 12.58 18.09 11.09
N ASP A 29 13.54 18.79 10.46
CA ASP A 29 13.26 19.62 9.31
C ASP A 29 12.99 18.72 8.12
N PHE A 30 11.97 19.07 7.32
CA PHE A 30 11.55 18.23 6.20
C PHE A 30 11.50 19.01 4.90
N TYR A 31 11.85 18.32 3.83
CA TYR A 31 12.03 18.87 2.50
C TYR A 31 11.23 18.05 1.51
N PHE A 32 10.53 18.71 0.58
CA PHE A 32 9.83 18.03 -0.51
C PHE A 32 10.83 17.23 -1.35
N LEU A 33 10.50 15.98 -1.62
CA LEU A 33 11.28 15.11 -2.50
C LEU A 33 10.59 14.99 -3.86
N GLU A 34 9.42 14.38 -3.88
CA GLU A 34 8.65 14.17 -5.10
C GLU A 34 7.16 13.95 -4.81
N MET A 35 6.36 13.97 -5.86
CA MET A 35 4.97 13.54 -5.81
C MET A 35 4.74 12.42 -6.81
N ASN A 36 4.30 11.26 -6.30
CA ASN A 36 3.85 10.15 -7.12
C ASN A 36 2.38 10.37 -7.49
N THR A 37 2.12 10.73 -8.74
CA THR A 37 0.77 11.05 -9.24
C THR A 37 0.02 9.80 -9.68
N ARG A 38 0.02 8.79 -8.86
CA ARG A 38 -0.58 7.47 -9.09
C ARG A 38 -0.90 6.79 -7.77
N LEU A 39 -1.71 5.76 -7.82
CA LEU A 39 -1.85 4.82 -6.72
C LEU A 39 -0.52 4.09 -6.50
N GLN A 40 -0.09 3.98 -5.27
CA GLN A 40 1.10 3.20 -4.89
C GLN A 40 0.71 1.79 -4.43
N VAL A 41 1.70 0.89 -4.48
CA VAL A 41 1.51 -0.51 -4.11
C VAL A 41 1.04 -0.64 -2.67
N GLU A 42 1.53 0.23 -1.78
CA GLU A 42 1.25 0.29 -0.35
C GLU A 42 -0.07 0.97 0.05
N HIS A 43 -0.94 1.32 -0.92
CA HIS A 43 -2.25 1.93 -0.63
C HIS A 43 -3.09 1.15 0.40
N PRO A 44 -3.03 -0.20 0.46
CA PRO A 44 -3.83 -0.94 1.41
C PRO A 44 -3.54 -0.60 2.88
N ILE A 45 -2.31 -0.17 3.21
CA ILE A 45 -2.00 0.31 4.57
C ILE A 45 -2.92 1.46 4.97
N THR A 46 -3.06 2.45 4.08
CA THR A 46 -3.94 3.60 4.33
C THR A 46 -5.40 3.18 4.38
N GLU A 47 -5.83 2.29 3.51
CA GLU A 47 -7.21 1.78 3.48
C GLU A 47 -7.57 1.09 4.80
N GLU A 48 -6.68 0.24 5.30
CA GLU A 48 -6.91 -0.52 6.52
C GLU A 48 -6.97 0.35 7.78
N ILE A 49 -6.20 1.43 7.86
CA ILE A 49 -6.20 2.30 9.04
C ILE A 49 -7.21 3.46 8.95
N THR A 50 -7.78 3.72 7.77
CA THR A 50 -8.76 4.79 7.59
C THR A 50 -10.16 4.29 7.26
N GLY A 51 -10.29 3.03 6.84
CA GLY A 51 -11.55 2.46 6.39
C GLY A 51 -12.02 3.00 5.02
N ILE A 52 -11.15 3.70 4.27
CA ILE A 52 -11.48 4.33 2.99
C ILE A 52 -10.85 3.53 1.84
N ASP A 53 -11.65 2.97 0.94
CA ASP A 53 -11.20 2.31 -0.28
C ASP A 53 -10.69 3.36 -1.28
N ARG A 54 -9.38 3.45 -1.43
CA ARG A 54 -8.73 4.44 -2.31
C ARG A 54 -8.92 4.14 -3.79
N VAL A 55 -9.07 2.88 -4.14
CA VAL A 55 -9.32 2.45 -5.53
C VAL A 55 -10.74 2.85 -5.93
N GLU A 56 -11.72 2.58 -5.09
CA GLU A 56 -13.11 3.01 -5.30
C GLU A 56 -13.18 4.53 -5.46
N GLN A 57 -12.58 5.28 -4.53
CA GLN A 57 -12.57 6.74 -4.60
C GLN A 57 -11.90 7.26 -5.87
N GLN A 58 -10.83 6.65 -6.32
CA GLN A 58 -10.18 7.02 -7.57
C GLN A 58 -11.11 6.84 -8.79
N ILE A 59 -11.86 5.76 -8.80
CA ILE A 59 -12.84 5.47 -9.86
C ILE A 59 -13.99 6.49 -9.82
N LEU A 60 -14.53 6.75 -8.63
CA LEU A 60 -15.63 7.72 -8.45
C LEU A 60 -15.22 9.14 -8.87
N ILE A 61 -14.04 9.61 -8.42
CA ILE A 61 -13.51 10.91 -8.81
C ILE A 61 -13.32 11.00 -10.33
N SER A 62 -12.79 9.93 -10.95
CA SER A 62 -12.60 9.88 -12.39
C SER A 62 -13.92 9.89 -13.18
N ALA A 63 -15.01 9.42 -12.55
CA ALA A 63 -16.36 9.50 -13.09
C ALA A 63 -17.06 10.86 -12.84
N GLY A 64 -16.37 11.79 -12.14
CA GLY A 64 -16.88 13.13 -11.87
C GLY A 64 -17.63 13.29 -10.54
N TYR A 65 -17.58 12.29 -9.67
CA TYR A 65 -18.15 12.41 -8.34
C TYR A 65 -17.22 13.15 -7.38
N GLU A 66 -17.79 13.88 -6.45
CA GLU A 66 -17.05 14.51 -5.34
C GLU A 66 -16.83 13.51 -4.21
N LEU A 67 -15.79 13.74 -3.39
CA LEU A 67 -15.58 12.96 -2.18
C LEU A 67 -16.72 13.18 -1.18
N GLU A 68 -17.26 12.12 -0.62
CA GLU A 68 -18.35 12.17 0.36
C GLU A 68 -17.90 12.58 1.77
N TYR A 69 -16.59 12.67 2.00
CA TYR A 69 -15.99 13.01 3.29
C TYR A 69 -14.97 14.14 3.14
N LYS A 70 -14.75 14.85 4.24
CA LYS A 70 -13.77 15.91 4.37
C LYS A 70 -12.51 15.42 5.08
N GLN A 71 -11.45 16.21 5.06
CA GLN A 71 -10.18 15.90 5.73
C GLN A 71 -10.36 15.63 7.23
N GLU A 72 -11.26 16.30 7.91
CA GLU A 72 -11.56 16.16 9.33
C GLU A 72 -12.27 14.85 9.69
N ASP A 73 -12.92 14.22 8.71
CA ASP A 73 -13.62 12.94 8.89
C ASP A 73 -12.63 11.76 8.81
N VAL A 74 -11.49 11.96 8.18
CA VAL A 74 -10.46 10.93 8.02
C VAL A 74 -9.69 10.75 9.32
N LYS A 75 -9.88 9.60 9.96
CA LYS A 75 -9.23 9.24 11.22
C LYS A 75 -8.36 8.00 11.02
N ILE A 76 -7.24 7.98 11.72
CA ILE A 76 -6.39 6.79 11.80
C ILE A 76 -6.89 5.93 12.95
N ASP A 77 -7.29 4.70 12.64
CA ASP A 77 -7.70 3.69 13.61
C ASP A 77 -6.79 2.46 13.50
N GLY A 78 -6.11 2.14 14.60
CA GLY A 78 -5.23 1.00 14.68
C GLY A 78 -3.88 1.15 13.94
N HIS A 79 -3.31 0.02 13.59
CA HIS A 79 -2.02 -0.11 12.91
C HIS A 79 -2.11 -1.16 11.80
N SER A 80 -1.43 -0.91 10.69
CA SER A 80 -1.31 -1.86 9.59
C SER A 80 0.14 -2.05 9.18
N VAL A 81 0.50 -3.27 8.78
CA VAL A 81 1.83 -3.63 8.28
C VAL A 81 1.68 -4.41 6.98
N GLU A 82 2.35 -3.97 5.94
CA GLU A 82 2.41 -4.68 4.66
C GLU A 82 3.69 -5.49 4.55
N TYR A 83 3.54 -6.72 4.11
CA TYR A 83 4.64 -7.57 3.66
C TYR A 83 4.51 -7.81 2.17
N ARG A 84 5.58 -7.57 1.43
CA ARG A 84 5.66 -7.86 0.00
C ARG A 84 6.50 -9.10 -0.21
N VAL A 85 5.93 -10.09 -0.87
CA VAL A 85 6.62 -11.33 -1.21
C VAL A 85 6.91 -11.34 -2.70
N TYR A 86 8.17 -11.46 -3.07
CA TYR A 86 8.63 -11.46 -4.45
C TYR A 86 9.20 -12.84 -4.83
N ALA A 87 8.99 -13.23 -6.08
CA ALA A 87 9.63 -14.41 -6.65
C ALA A 87 11.07 -14.05 -7.07
N GLU A 88 11.99 -14.08 -6.12
CA GLU A 88 13.41 -13.76 -6.30
C GLU A 88 14.29 -14.93 -5.85
N ASP A 89 15.44 -15.10 -6.48
CA ASP A 89 16.39 -16.14 -6.16
C ASP A 89 17.56 -15.57 -5.32
N PRO A 90 17.64 -15.88 -4.01
CA PRO A 90 18.70 -15.40 -3.15
C PRO A 90 20.10 -15.84 -3.60
N SER A 91 20.21 -17.04 -4.18
CA SER A 91 21.51 -17.58 -4.66
C SER A 91 22.04 -16.79 -5.85
N ARG A 92 21.18 -16.10 -6.58
CA ARG A 92 21.48 -15.27 -7.73
C ARG A 92 21.36 -13.77 -7.43
N LYS A 93 21.69 -13.38 -6.19
CA LYS A 93 21.63 -11.98 -5.74
C LYS A 93 20.23 -11.36 -5.88
N PHE A 94 19.20 -12.13 -5.53
CA PHE A 94 17.81 -11.70 -5.61
C PHE A 94 17.36 -11.30 -7.03
N LEU A 95 17.95 -11.92 -8.05
CA LEU A 95 17.41 -11.75 -9.41
C LEU A 95 15.99 -12.33 -9.48
N PRO A 96 15.11 -11.66 -10.23
CA PRO A 96 13.76 -12.17 -10.44
C PRO A 96 13.76 -13.59 -11.01
N SER A 97 12.93 -14.44 -10.41
CA SER A 97 12.74 -15.82 -10.85
C SER A 97 11.51 -15.91 -11.74
N ILE A 98 11.70 -16.46 -12.94
CA ILE A 98 10.63 -16.69 -13.90
C ILE A 98 10.38 -18.19 -13.97
N GLY A 99 9.12 -18.60 -13.82
CA GLY A 99 8.78 -20.02 -13.88
C GLY A 99 7.30 -20.29 -13.63
N PHE A 100 6.94 -21.57 -13.74
CA PHE A 100 5.61 -22.01 -13.36
C PHE A 100 5.47 -22.06 -11.85
N LEU A 101 4.41 -21.45 -11.33
CA LEU A 101 4.05 -21.53 -9.93
C LEU A 101 3.35 -22.87 -9.69
N THR A 102 4.15 -23.89 -9.36
CA THR A 102 3.66 -25.27 -9.24
C THR A 102 2.79 -25.51 -8.02
N LYS A 103 2.96 -24.68 -7.00
CA LYS A 103 2.16 -24.74 -5.78
C LYS A 103 2.01 -23.35 -5.19
N TYR A 104 0.77 -22.97 -4.92
CA TYR A 104 0.43 -21.72 -4.27
C TYR A 104 -0.66 -21.97 -3.23
N ARG A 105 -0.41 -21.58 -2.02
CA ARG A 105 -1.38 -21.66 -0.93
C ARG A 105 -1.34 -20.39 -0.11
N GLU A 106 -2.47 -19.71 -0.05
CA GLU A 106 -2.66 -18.57 0.82
C GLU A 106 -2.85 -19.04 2.28
N PRO A 107 -2.40 -18.26 3.27
CA PRO A 107 -2.78 -18.50 4.65
C PRO A 107 -4.29 -18.31 4.81
N ASP A 108 -4.84 -18.90 5.88
CA ASP A 108 -6.23 -18.71 6.20
C ASP A 108 -6.51 -17.21 6.45
N VAL A 109 -7.49 -16.68 5.71
CA VAL A 109 -7.90 -15.27 5.85
C VAL A 109 -8.70 -15.12 7.15
N HIS A 110 -8.20 -14.29 8.05
CA HIS A 110 -8.90 -13.85 9.24
C HIS A 110 -9.31 -12.39 9.08
N LYS A 111 -10.21 -11.90 9.93
CA LYS A 111 -10.65 -10.49 9.91
C LYS A 111 -9.50 -9.47 9.99
N ASP A 112 -8.34 -9.89 10.49
CA ASP A 112 -7.16 -9.03 10.66
C ASP A 112 -6.09 -9.27 9.58
N ILE A 113 -6.40 -10.04 8.52
CA ILE A 113 -5.47 -10.35 7.43
C ILE A 113 -6.16 -10.08 6.10
N ARG A 114 -5.55 -9.20 5.31
CA ARG A 114 -5.89 -8.97 3.92
C ARG A 114 -4.77 -9.52 3.03
N ILE A 115 -5.14 -10.17 1.94
CA ILE A 115 -4.20 -10.72 0.97
C ILE A 115 -4.55 -10.17 -0.40
N ASP A 116 -3.63 -9.41 -0.98
CA ASP A 116 -3.76 -8.92 -2.35
C ASP A 116 -2.76 -9.70 -3.21
N THR A 117 -3.25 -10.57 -4.09
CA THR A 117 -2.42 -11.41 -4.92
C THR A 117 -2.66 -11.16 -6.40
N GLY A 118 -1.57 -11.16 -7.18
CA GLY A 118 -1.61 -11.14 -8.65
C GLY A 118 -1.14 -12.45 -9.26
N VAL A 119 -0.89 -13.49 -8.45
CA VAL A 119 -0.38 -14.79 -8.90
C VAL A 119 -1.44 -15.87 -8.77
N GLN A 120 -1.28 -16.95 -9.53
CA GLN A 120 -2.18 -18.10 -9.50
C GLN A 120 -1.39 -19.40 -9.73
N GLU A 121 -1.70 -20.43 -8.96
CA GLU A 121 -1.13 -21.76 -9.15
C GLU A 121 -1.33 -22.26 -10.58
N GLY A 122 -0.33 -22.91 -11.15
CA GLY A 122 -0.36 -23.43 -12.51
C GLY A 122 -0.10 -22.41 -13.61
N ARG A 123 0.20 -21.16 -13.28
CA ARG A 123 0.54 -20.14 -14.28
C ARG A 123 2.03 -19.84 -14.34
N LEU A 124 2.47 -19.40 -15.51
CA LEU A 124 3.81 -18.84 -15.72
C LEU A 124 3.86 -17.46 -15.09
N GLU A 125 4.66 -17.30 -14.03
CA GLU A 125 4.81 -16.03 -13.34
C GLU A 125 6.12 -15.35 -13.75
N THR A 126 5.99 -14.06 -14.07
CA THR A 126 7.08 -13.20 -14.50
C THR A 126 7.06 -11.93 -13.67
N LEU A 127 7.77 -11.84 -12.57
CA LEU A 127 7.89 -10.59 -11.80
C LEU A 127 6.59 -10.13 -11.08
N LYS A 128 5.90 -11.01 -10.38
CA LYS A 128 4.76 -10.58 -9.59
C LYS A 128 5.06 -10.56 -8.11
N CYS A 129 4.52 -9.54 -7.44
CA CYS A 129 4.57 -9.37 -6.01
C CYS A 129 3.29 -9.93 -5.38
N LEU A 130 3.48 -10.70 -4.32
CA LEU A 130 2.43 -11.06 -3.37
C LEU A 130 2.44 -10.03 -2.25
N LYS A 131 1.30 -9.49 -1.91
CA LYS A 131 1.15 -8.61 -0.77
C LYS A 131 0.41 -9.32 0.35
N TYR A 132 0.93 -9.20 1.54
CA TYR A 132 0.24 -9.60 2.76
C TYR A 132 0.09 -8.38 3.65
N LEU A 133 -1.12 -8.10 4.07
CA LEU A 133 -1.40 -7.09 5.08
C LEU A 133 -1.82 -7.75 6.36
N LYS A 134 -1.35 -7.23 7.46
CA LYS A 134 -1.83 -7.59 8.77
C LYS A 134 -2.26 -6.36 9.55
N LEU A 135 -3.51 -6.36 9.98
CA LEU A 135 -4.03 -5.45 10.96
C LEU A 135 -3.69 -5.96 12.36
N SER A 136 -3.21 -5.08 13.23
CA SER A 136 -3.16 -5.31 14.66
C SER A 136 -3.92 -4.20 15.38
N SER A 137 -5.11 -4.51 15.85
CA SER A 137 -5.92 -3.58 16.65
C SER A 137 -5.41 -3.41 18.08
N ASN A 138 -4.42 -4.19 18.54
CA ASN A 138 -4.02 -4.27 19.94
C ASN A 138 -2.53 -4.23 20.22
N GLY A 139 -1.72 -3.53 19.43
CA GLY A 139 -0.33 -3.24 19.78
C GLY A 139 0.58 -4.43 20.09
N GLN A 140 0.18 -5.65 19.77
CA GLN A 140 1.01 -6.84 19.97
C GLN A 140 1.96 -7.03 18.80
N GLN A 141 3.23 -7.09 19.13
CA GLN A 141 4.30 -7.38 18.20
C GLN A 141 4.13 -8.80 17.66
N LEU A 142 3.96 -8.92 16.35
CA LEU A 142 3.83 -10.20 15.67
C LEU A 142 5.13 -10.54 14.95
N SER A 143 5.76 -11.63 15.34
CA SER A 143 6.86 -12.22 14.61
C SER A 143 6.32 -12.93 13.37
N CYS A 144 6.80 -12.55 12.19
CA CYS A 144 6.56 -13.27 10.96
C CYS A 144 7.72 -14.21 10.71
N HIS A 145 7.46 -15.50 10.63
CA HIS A 145 8.43 -16.47 10.10
C HIS A 145 8.15 -16.65 8.62
N VAL A 146 9.08 -16.20 7.80
CA VAL A 146 9.12 -16.54 6.37
C VAL A 146 9.86 -17.87 6.28
N LEU A 147 9.20 -18.91 5.78
CA LEU A 147 9.81 -20.19 5.42
C LEU A 147 10.27 -20.13 3.96
#